data_9b45c7df28f62de9379762735ad3cf80
#
_entry.id   9b45c7df28f62de9379762735ad3cf80
#
_cell.length_a   1.000
_cell.length_b   1.000
_cell.length_c   1.000
_cell.angle_alpha   90.00
_cell.angle_beta   90.00
_cell.angle_gamma   90.00
#
_symmetry.space_group_name_H-M   'P 1'
#
loop_
_entity.id
_entity.type
_entity.pdbx_description
1 polymer ?
#
loop_
_entity_poly.entity_id
_entity_poly.type
_entity_poly.pdbx_seq_one_letter_code
_entity_poly.pdbx_strand_id
1 'polypeptide(L)'
;MSRRPTIRDVADRAGVSIATVSRVLNDRGDVSLETRQRVQEVARSVGYSVDPAARGLVTHRTQLVAVVVGDNAGHRDLSLLFFGHVLAAISRRLARADYEALLLQPIELGPHHRFDAAVLIGIDGNDPLVTDLWKRSMPYVGVDVRVGGRRNAFVGSDHAEGVRLALGHLYELGHRRIAHIAGARNTVAGADRIAAFERETSVRRLELPAEYMREADFSSAGGYRETAALLALPERPTAIIADSDLMALAALQAIRDAGLQPGGDVAVVGFDDLEAAALAYPPLTTIRQDREKLGTLAAERALELIKHPDTNAPDTILPVELIVRASSQPDLS
;
A
#
# COMPACT_ATOMS: atom_id res chain seq x y z
N MET A 1 15.98 9.10 42.27
CA MET A 1 15.78 9.11 40.80
C MET A 1 17.12 9.38 40.13
N SER A 2 17.68 8.42 39.40
CA SER A 2 18.97 8.61 38.70
C SER A 2 18.77 9.62 37.56
N ARG A 3 19.58 10.66 37.52
CA ARG A 3 19.58 11.69 36.47
C ARG A 3 19.88 11.02 35.14
N ARG A 4 19.09 11.30 34.10
CA ARG A 4 19.38 10.86 32.72
C ARG A 4 20.77 11.33 32.29
N PRO A 5 21.64 10.44 31.78
CA PRO A 5 22.95 10.83 31.29
C PRO A 5 22.86 11.83 30.16
N THR A 6 23.78 12.78 30.11
CA THR A 6 23.84 13.86 29.13
C THR A 6 25.04 13.69 28.19
N ILE A 7 25.07 14.39 27.07
CA ILE A 7 26.23 14.43 26.16
C ILE A 7 27.53 14.89 26.90
N ARG A 8 27.38 15.72 27.93
CA ARG A 8 28.49 16.19 28.75
C ARG A 8 29.09 15.03 29.59
N ASP A 9 28.23 14.18 30.15
CA ASP A 9 28.68 13.02 30.90
C ASP A 9 29.48 12.03 30.04
N VAL A 10 29.10 11.90 28.73
CA VAL A 10 29.86 11.11 27.76
C VAL A 10 31.20 11.78 27.43
N ALA A 11 31.22 13.09 27.20
CA ALA A 11 32.40 13.85 26.86
C ALA A 11 33.46 13.74 27.98
N ASP A 12 33.02 13.97 29.23
CA ASP A 12 33.89 13.91 30.41
C ASP A 12 34.49 12.51 30.58
N ARG A 13 33.68 11.45 30.44
CA ARG A 13 34.17 10.05 30.58
C ARG A 13 35.01 9.56 29.42
N ALA A 14 34.72 10.03 28.20
CA ALA A 14 35.52 9.68 27.03
C ALA A 14 36.80 10.51 26.87
N GLY A 15 36.98 11.57 27.69
CA GLY A 15 38.12 12.47 27.62
C GLY A 15 38.22 13.28 26.35
N VAL A 16 37.05 13.71 25.81
CA VAL A 16 36.96 14.48 24.55
C VAL A 16 36.01 15.66 24.72
N SER A 17 36.04 16.60 23.77
CA SER A 17 35.08 17.71 23.75
C SER A 17 33.65 17.26 23.43
N ILE A 18 32.65 18.01 23.91
CA ILE A 18 31.23 17.80 23.53
C ILE A 18 31.06 17.81 21.99
N ALA A 19 31.82 18.69 21.33
CA ALA A 19 31.79 18.76 19.85
C ALA A 19 32.32 17.46 19.20
N THR A 20 33.33 16.82 19.79
CA THR A 20 33.85 15.53 19.34
C THR A 20 32.81 14.42 19.54
N VAL A 21 32.19 14.37 20.76
CA VAL A 21 31.08 13.42 21.01
C VAL A 21 29.94 13.61 19.99
N SER A 22 29.53 14.85 19.79
CA SER A 22 28.47 15.17 18.80
C SER A 22 28.83 14.72 17.38
N ARG A 23 30.08 14.93 16.93
CA ARG A 23 30.55 14.47 15.63
C ARG A 23 30.53 12.95 15.51
N VAL A 24 31.00 12.24 16.53
CA VAL A 24 31.03 10.77 16.58
C VAL A 24 29.61 10.19 16.53
N LEU A 25 28.71 10.71 17.38
CA LEU A 25 27.34 10.19 17.50
C LEU A 25 26.44 10.56 16.31
N ASN A 26 26.81 11.61 15.53
CA ASN A 26 26.12 12.02 14.32
C ASN A 26 26.84 11.59 13.03
N ASP A 27 27.87 10.75 13.16
CA ASP A 27 28.70 10.26 12.04
C ASP A 27 29.26 11.36 11.13
N ARG A 28 29.67 12.50 11.74
CA ARG A 28 30.18 13.68 11.03
C ARG A 28 31.65 13.92 11.32
N GLY A 29 32.39 14.26 10.28
CA GLY A 29 33.78 14.74 10.36
C GLY A 29 34.85 13.66 10.58
N ASP A 30 36.10 14.04 10.37
CA ASP A 30 37.26 13.19 10.56
C ASP A 30 37.56 13.04 12.07
N VAL A 31 37.04 11.97 12.65
CA VAL A 31 37.40 11.54 14.00
C VAL A 31 38.10 10.18 13.89
N SER A 32 39.26 10.03 14.55
CA SER A 32 40.00 8.78 14.47
C SER A 32 39.15 7.59 14.93
N LEU A 33 39.39 6.42 14.34
CA LEU A 33 38.69 5.17 14.65
C LEU A 33 38.71 4.85 16.15
N GLU A 34 39.83 5.05 16.78
CA GLU A 34 40.04 4.84 18.22
C GLU A 34 39.14 5.77 19.08
N THR A 35 39.10 7.06 18.74
CA THR A 35 38.24 8.02 19.44
C THR A 35 36.77 7.72 19.20
N ARG A 36 36.41 7.29 18.00
CA ARG A 36 35.03 6.89 17.66
C ARG A 36 34.60 5.69 18.50
N GLN A 37 35.39 4.64 18.56
CA GLN A 37 35.13 3.45 19.36
C GLN A 37 34.97 3.77 20.84
N ARG A 38 35.91 4.54 21.40
CA ARG A 38 35.90 4.97 22.82
C ARG A 38 34.63 5.76 23.16
N VAL A 39 34.24 6.73 22.34
CA VAL A 39 33.02 7.52 22.57
C VAL A 39 31.77 6.66 22.52
N GLN A 40 31.67 5.74 21.54
CA GLN A 40 30.53 4.84 21.41
C GLN A 40 30.42 3.86 22.57
N GLU A 41 31.56 3.36 23.07
CA GLU A 41 31.61 2.45 24.21
C GLU A 41 31.19 3.15 25.51
N VAL A 42 31.68 4.36 25.74
CA VAL A 42 31.26 5.19 26.85
C VAL A 42 29.77 5.53 26.77
N ALA A 43 29.27 5.96 25.63
CA ALA A 43 27.85 6.27 25.47
C ALA A 43 26.97 5.05 25.82
N ARG A 44 27.33 3.86 25.33
CA ARG A 44 26.63 2.60 25.67
C ARG A 44 26.72 2.28 27.16
N SER A 45 27.90 2.42 27.79
CA SER A 45 28.11 2.09 29.20
C SER A 45 27.34 2.97 30.17
N VAL A 46 27.11 4.25 29.81
CA VAL A 46 26.33 5.19 30.62
C VAL A 46 24.85 5.17 30.29
N GLY A 47 24.42 4.41 29.24
CA GLY A 47 23.04 4.41 28.76
C GLY A 47 22.62 5.73 28.10
N TYR A 48 23.58 6.45 27.50
CA TYR A 48 23.29 7.68 26.79
C TYR A 48 22.79 7.34 25.36
N SER A 49 21.61 7.79 25.05
CA SER A 49 21.10 7.85 23.68
C SER A 49 20.93 9.31 23.24
N VAL A 50 21.27 9.60 22.00
CA VAL A 50 21.02 10.94 21.44
C VAL A 50 19.52 11.19 21.47
N ASP A 51 19.12 12.30 22.09
CA ASP A 51 17.72 12.72 22.09
C ASP A 51 17.29 13.02 20.63
N PRO A 52 16.29 12.31 20.08
CA PRO A 52 15.82 12.54 18.72
C PRO A 52 15.43 14.01 18.48
N ALA A 53 14.84 14.68 19.47
CA ALA A 53 14.48 16.09 19.38
C ALA A 53 15.72 17.00 19.27
N ALA A 54 16.77 16.74 20.06
CA ALA A 54 18.03 17.47 19.98
C ALA A 54 18.77 17.21 18.66
N ARG A 55 18.70 15.97 18.12
CA ARG A 55 19.25 15.62 16.82
C ARG A 55 18.50 16.37 15.70
N GLY A 56 17.16 16.42 15.77
CA GLY A 56 16.32 17.13 14.83
C GLY A 56 16.63 18.62 14.74
N LEU A 57 16.93 19.28 15.85
CA LEU A 57 17.33 20.69 15.88
C LEU A 57 18.65 20.97 15.12
N VAL A 58 19.57 20.00 15.13
CA VAL A 58 20.88 20.13 14.46
C VAL A 58 20.82 19.72 12.98
N THR A 59 20.00 18.72 12.66
CA THR A 59 19.90 18.17 11.31
C THR A 59 18.78 18.80 10.47
N HIS A 60 17.89 19.57 11.11
CA HIS A 60 16.63 20.02 10.53
C HIS A 60 15.76 18.89 9.98
N ARG A 61 15.93 17.65 10.51
CA ARG A 61 15.19 16.46 10.14
C ARG A 61 14.59 15.80 11.36
N THR A 62 13.36 15.32 11.21
CA THR A 62 12.64 14.62 12.28
C THR A 62 12.97 13.13 12.35
N GLN A 63 13.47 12.57 11.24
CA GLN A 63 13.63 11.13 11.01
C GLN A 63 12.27 10.38 11.06
N LEU A 64 11.17 11.08 10.81
CA LEU A 64 9.84 10.52 10.72
C LEU A 64 9.35 10.60 9.27
N VAL A 65 8.73 9.54 8.81
CA VAL A 65 7.93 9.52 7.58
C VAL A 65 6.49 9.24 7.97
N ALA A 66 5.59 10.18 7.66
CA ALA A 66 4.16 9.96 7.87
C ALA A 66 3.66 8.91 6.88
N VAL A 67 2.95 7.90 7.36
CA VAL A 67 2.22 6.96 6.51
C VAL A 67 0.74 7.20 6.75
N VAL A 68 0.09 7.79 5.75
CA VAL A 68 -1.30 8.20 5.84
C VAL A 68 -2.16 7.22 5.07
N VAL A 69 -3.04 6.53 5.78
CA VAL A 69 -3.98 5.58 5.19
C VAL A 69 -5.35 6.24 5.13
N GLY A 70 -5.88 6.38 3.92
CA GLY A 70 -7.19 6.94 3.68
C GLY A 70 -8.32 6.00 4.13
N ASP A 71 -9.44 6.60 4.50
CA ASP A 71 -10.69 5.90 4.78
C ASP A 71 -11.56 5.91 3.52
N ASN A 72 -11.19 5.09 2.53
CA ASN A 72 -12.01 4.94 1.35
C ASN A 72 -13.32 4.23 1.73
N ALA A 73 -14.40 5.01 1.86
CA ALA A 73 -15.76 4.55 2.11
C ALA A 73 -16.12 4.14 3.57
N GLY A 74 -15.44 4.64 4.60
CA GLY A 74 -15.84 4.42 6.00
C GLY A 74 -15.59 2.98 6.53
N HIS A 75 -14.78 2.19 5.82
CA HIS A 75 -14.53 0.79 6.17
C HIS A 75 -13.11 0.60 6.71
N ARG A 76 -12.92 1.04 7.95
CA ARG A 76 -11.61 1.06 8.65
C ARG A 76 -10.93 -0.29 8.80
N ASP A 77 -11.66 -1.42 8.72
CA ASP A 77 -11.13 -2.70 9.20
C ASP A 77 -10.57 -3.62 8.10
N LEU A 78 -10.97 -3.47 6.85
CA LEU A 78 -10.68 -4.46 5.80
C LEU A 78 -9.56 -4.06 4.86
N SER A 79 -9.29 -2.77 4.67
CA SER A 79 -8.11 -2.29 3.95
C SER A 79 -6.80 -2.72 4.63
N LEU A 80 -6.83 -3.04 5.93
CA LEU A 80 -5.66 -3.52 6.68
C LEU A 80 -5.10 -4.85 6.16
N LEU A 81 -5.89 -5.74 5.58
CA LEU A 81 -5.40 -7.03 5.06
C LEU A 81 -4.47 -6.84 3.86
N PHE A 82 -4.82 -5.96 2.93
CA PHE A 82 -3.94 -5.60 1.82
C PHE A 82 -2.80 -4.69 2.30
N PHE A 83 -3.15 -3.58 2.93
CA PHE A 83 -2.19 -2.55 3.34
C PHE A 83 -1.29 -2.97 4.48
N GLY A 84 -1.67 -3.95 5.31
CA GLY A 84 -0.84 -4.44 6.41
C GLY A 84 0.55 -4.89 5.96
N HIS A 85 0.65 -5.62 4.84
CA HIS A 85 1.93 -6.03 4.26
C HIS A 85 2.71 -4.84 3.69
N VAL A 86 2.04 -3.91 3.02
CA VAL A 86 2.65 -2.68 2.50
C VAL A 86 3.21 -1.83 3.65
N LEU A 87 2.43 -1.63 4.72
CA LEU A 87 2.84 -0.90 5.92
C LEU A 87 4.06 -1.55 6.62
N ALA A 88 4.03 -2.87 6.76
CA ALA A 88 5.15 -3.62 7.33
C ALA A 88 6.43 -3.47 6.49
N ALA A 89 6.32 -3.51 5.16
CA ALA A 89 7.44 -3.31 4.25
C ALA A 89 8.01 -1.88 4.32
N ILE A 90 7.12 -0.87 4.34
CA ILE A 90 7.51 0.54 4.56
C ILE A 90 8.30 0.67 5.86
N SER A 91 7.74 0.19 6.98
CA SER A 91 8.36 0.29 8.30
C SER A 91 9.74 -0.38 8.33
N ARG A 92 9.86 -1.61 7.82
CA ARG A 92 11.15 -2.32 7.75
C ARG A 92 12.18 -1.56 6.91
N ARG A 93 11.77 -1.00 5.78
CA ARG A 93 12.67 -0.27 4.88
C ARG A 93 13.13 1.06 5.48
N LEU A 94 12.23 1.79 6.13
CA LEU A 94 12.54 3.04 6.84
C LEU A 94 13.49 2.80 8.01
N ALA A 95 13.23 1.77 8.83
CA ALA A 95 14.08 1.43 9.97
C ALA A 95 15.54 1.14 9.57
N ARG A 96 15.77 0.52 8.41
CA ARG A 96 17.14 0.32 7.87
C ARG A 96 17.84 1.62 7.46
N ALA A 97 17.14 2.72 7.42
CA ALA A 97 17.66 4.05 7.08
C ALA A 97 17.61 5.01 8.28
N ASP A 98 17.42 4.49 9.50
CA ASP A 98 17.25 5.26 10.74
C ASP A 98 16.07 6.23 10.70
N TYR A 99 14.99 5.86 9.99
CA TYR A 99 13.71 6.54 9.97
C TYR A 99 12.62 5.69 10.62
N GLU A 100 11.64 6.35 11.24
CA GLU A 100 10.46 5.70 11.80
C GLU A 100 9.22 6.04 10.96
N ALA A 101 8.29 5.07 10.87
CA ALA A 101 7.00 5.27 10.25
C ALA A 101 6.00 5.81 11.30
N LEU A 102 5.42 6.97 11.04
CA LEU A 102 4.34 7.55 11.84
C LEU A 102 3.01 7.30 11.14
N LEU A 103 2.21 6.34 11.64
CA LEU A 103 0.91 6.05 11.06
C LEU A 103 -0.10 7.12 11.48
N LEU A 104 -0.73 7.75 10.49
CA LEU A 104 -1.69 8.82 10.67
C LEU A 104 -2.95 8.57 9.84
N GLN A 105 -4.07 9.12 10.32
CA GLN A 105 -5.28 9.26 9.50
C GLN A 105 -5.30 10.65 8.83
N PRO A 106 -5.96 10.81 7.66
CA PRO A 106 -5.97 12.10 6.94
C PRO A 106 -6.45 13.28 7.79
N ILE A 107 -7.43 13.05 8.66
CA ILE A 107 -8.01 14.08 9.54
C ILE A 107 -7.05 14.54 10.65
N GLU A 108 -6.01 13.78 10.94
CA GLU A 108 -5.08 14.05 12.04
C GLU A 108 -3.89 14.93 11.62
N LEU A 109 -3.74 15.20 10.33
CA LEU A 109 -2.64 16.00 9.80
C LEU A 109 -2.85 17.52 10.07
N GLY A 110 -2.65 17.91 11.31
CA GLY A 110 -2.61 19.31 11.70
C GLY A 110 -1.24 19.97 11.45
N PRO A 111 -1.16 21.32 11.57
CA PRO A 111 0.08 22.08 11.35
C PRO A 111 1.20 21.76 12.34
N HIS A 112 0.89 21.01 13.39
CA HIS A 112 1.84 20.66 14.45
C HIS A 112 2.62 19.38 14.19
N HIS A 113 2.16 18.52 13.24
CA HIS A 113 2.87 17.30 12.91
C HIS A 113 4.12 17.61 12.09
N ARG A 114 5.26 17.17 12.61
CA ARG A 114 6.55 17.30 11.95
C ARG A 114 7.00 15.94 11.46
N PHE A 115 7.21 15.82 10.16
CA PHE A 115 7.78 14.66 9.48
C PHE A 115 8.55 15.15 8.25
N ASP A 116 9.43 14.31 7.72
CA ASP A 116 10.32 14.71 6.62
C ASP A 116 9.74 14.37 5.24
N ALA A 117 8.83 13.42 5.17
CA ALA A 117 8.05 13.04 3.98
C ALA A 117 6.76 12.32 4.37
N ALA A 118 5.83 12.19 3.43
CA ALA A 118 4.61 11.40 3.59
C ALA A 118 4.53 10.26 2.56
N VAL A 119 3.97 9.11 2.96
CA VAL A 119 3.49 8.05 2.08
C VAL A 119 1.97 8.01 2.18
N LEU A 120 1.29 8.16 1.06
CA LEU A 120 -0.16 8.23 0.96
C LEU A 120 -0.69 6.92 0.39
N ILE A 121 -1.63 6.28 1.08
CA ILE A 121 -2.18 4.97 0.70
C ILE A 121 -3.70 5.06 0.74
N GLY A 122 -4.39 4.65 -0.33
CA GLY A 122 -5.84 4.62 -0.38
C GLY A 122 -6.50 5.98 -0.16
N ILE A 123 -5.88 7.06 -0.61
CA ILE A 123 -6.38 8.44 -0.52
C ILE A 123 -6.86 8.87 -1.91
N ASP A 124 -7.92 9.66 -1.97
CA ASP A 124 -8.32 10.33 -3.20
C ASP A 124 -7.26 11.38 -3.58
N GLY A 125 -6.86 11.41 -4.85
CA GLY A 125 -5.87 12.40 -5.34
C GLY A 125 -6.32 13.86 -5.17
N ASN A 126 -7.62 14.11 -4.99
CA ASN A 126 -8.20 15.43 -4.72
C ASN A 126 -8.39 15.71 -3.22
N ASP A 127 -7.94 14.82 -2.34
CA ASP A 127 -8.05 15.03 -0.89
C ASP A 127 -7.36 16.34 -0.48
N PRO A 128 -7.99 17.16 0.37
CA PRO A 128 -7.40 18.42 0.88
C PRO A 128 -6.00 18.24 1.48
N LEU A 129 -5.70 17.07 2.03
CA LEU A 129 -4.39 16.70 2.54
C LEU A 129 -3.31 16.83 1.48
N VAL A 130 -3.56 16.34 0.25
CA VAL A 130 -2.60 16.42 -0.86
C VAL A 130 -2.26 17.88 -1.16
N THR A 131 -3.28 18.73 -1.20
CA THR A 131 -3.11 20.18 -1.40
C THR A 131 -2.30 20.81 -0.26
N ASP A 132 -2.51 20.39 0.99
CA ASP A 132 -1.78 20.92 2.13
C ASP A 132 -0.30 20.49 2.11
N LEU A 133 0.00 19.23 1.82
CA LEU A 133 1.37 18.74 1.63
C LEU A 133 2.08 19.52 0.52
N TRP A 134 1.41 19.76 -0.58
CA TRP A 134 1.95 20.56 -1.69
C TRP A 134 2.27 22.00 -1.28
N LYS A 135 1.33 22.68 -0.59
CA LYS A 135 1.54 24.06 -0.08
C LYS A 135 2.73 24.14 0.87
N ARG A 136 2.97 23.11 1.67
CA ARG A 136 4.12 23.03 2.59
C ARG A 136 5.41 22.63 1.89
N SER A 137 5.40 22.39 0.59
CA SER A 137 6.53 21.83 -0.16
C SER A 137 7.06 20.51 0.48
N MET A 138 6.19 19.76 1.11
CA MET A 138 6.49 18.48 1.75
C MET A 138 6.64 17.38 0.69
N PRO A 139 7.71 16.58 0.71
CA PRO A 139 7.81 15.42 -0.18
C PRO A 139 6.73 14.39 0.15
N TYR A 140 6.16 13.75 -0.88
CA TYR A 140 5.22 12.66 -0.67
C TYR A 140 5.25 11.63 -1.79
N VAL A 141 4.87 10.40 -1.44
CA VAL A 141 4.78 9.25 -2.35
C VAL A 141 3.37 8.70 -2.29
N GLY A 142 2.70 8.59 -3.44
CA GLY A 142 1.41 7.91 -3.54
C GLY A 142 1.59 6.42 -3.84
N VAL A 143 1.00 5.56 -3.02
CA VAL A 143 0.86 4.13 -3.31
C VAL A 143 -0.53 3.91 -3.89
N ASP A 144 -0.61 3.64 -5.19
CA ASP A 144 -1.86 3.64 -5.97
C ASP A 144 -2.68 4.94 -5.80
N VAL A 145 -1.98 6.05 -5.57
CA VAL A 145 -2.56 7.39 -5.47
C VAL A 145 -1.82 8.31 -6.43
N ARG A 146 -2.49 8.75 -7.50
CA ARG A 146 -1.93 9.71 -8.45
C ARG A 146 -2.19 11.12 -7.94
N VAL A 147 -1.14 11.82 -7.66
CA VAL A 147 -1.19 13.19 -7.16
C VAL A 147 -0.30 14.08 -8.03
N GLY A 148 -0.79 15.25 -8.36
CA GLY A 148 -0.03 16.25 -9.10
C GLY A 148 0.97 17.00 -8.20
N GLY A 149 1.81 17.85 -8.82
CA GLY A 149 2.71 18.73 -8.08
C GLY A 149 4.19 18.42 -8.26
N ARG A 150 5.02 19.04 -7.41
CA ARG A 150 6.48 18.80 -7.35
C ARG A 150 6.81 17.97 -6.13
N ARG A 151 7.97 17.31 -6.15
CA ARG A 151 8.51 16.53 -5.02
C ARG A 151 7.60 15.36 -4.63
N ASN A 152 7.07 14.68 -5.64
CA ASN A 152 6.25 13.48 -5.44
C ASN A 152 6.75 12.32 -6.30
N ALA A 153 6.27 11.14 -5.98
CA ALA A 153 6.43 9.94 -6.78
C ALA A 153 5.14 9.11 -6.69
N PHE A 154 4.91 8.32 -7.72
CA PHE A 154 3.87 7.30 -7.74
C PHE A 154 4.52 5.91 -7.70
N VAL A 155 3.97 5.03 -6.88
CA VAL A 155 4.29 3.60 -6.86
C VAL A 155 2.97 2.85 -6.90
N GLY A 156 2.79 1.97 -7.89
CA GLY A 156 1.53 1.23 -8.02
C GLY A 156 1.71 -0.09 -8.76
N SER A 157 0.63 -0.84 -8.84
CA SER A 157 0.55 -2.08 -9.61
C SER A 157 -0.01 -1.83 -11.01
N ASP A 158 0.30 -2.70 -11.98
CA ASP A 158 -0.30 -2.66 -13.30
C ASP A 158 -1.73 -3.24 -13.25
N HIS A 159 -2.65 -2.39 -12.81
CA HIS A 159 -4.08 -2.76 -12.68
C HIS A 159 -4.69 -3.15 -14.03
N ALA A 160 -4.27 -2.49 -15.10
CA ALA A 160 -4.79 -2.76 -16.44
C ALA A 160 -4.37 -4.14 -16.94
N GLU A 161 -3.11 -4.49 -16.73
CA GLU A 161 -2.59 -5.82 -17.06
C GLU A 161 -3.27 -6.90 -16.22
N GLY A 162 -3.51 -6.64 -14.92
CA GLY A 162 -4.21 -7.58 -14.04
C GLY A 162 -5.61 -7.93 -14.56
N VAL A 163 -6.40 -6.91 -14.94
CA VAL A 163 -7.74 -7.14 -15.53
C VAL A 163 -7.64 -7.86 -16.87
N ARG A 164 -6.65 -7.49 -17.70
CA ARG A 164 -6.41 -8.18 -18.99
C ARG A 164 -6.15 -9.66 -18.81
N LEU A 165 -5.32 -10.02 -17.81
CA LEU A 165 -5.02 -11.41 -17.48
C LEU A 165 -6.25 -12.16 -16.94
N ALA A 166 -7.00 -11.57 -16.01
CA ALA A 166 -8.18 -12.17 -15.42
C ALA A 166 -9.27 -12.43 -16.46
N LEU A 167 -9.58 -11.42 -17.27
CA LEU A 167 -10.61 -11.53 -18.31
C LEU A 167 -10.16 -12.45 -19.44
N GLY A 168 -8.88 -12.40 -19.83
CA GLY A 168 -8.29 -13.30 -20.81
C GLY A 168 -8.43 -14.77 -20.40
N HIS A 169 -8.08 -15.10 -19.16
CA HIS A 169 -8.22 -16.43 -18.60
C HIS A 169 -9.68 -16.94 -18.66
N LEU A 170 -10.64 -16.15 -18.18
CA LEU A 170 -12.04 -16.54 -18.23
C LEU A 170 -12.57 -16.69 -19.67
N TYR A 171 -12.11 -15.82 -20.59
CA TYR A 171 -12.47 -15.91 -22.00
C TYR A 171 -11.94 -17.19 -22.66
N GLU A 172 -10.70 -17.61 -22.36
CA GLU A 172 -10.07 -18.84 -22.85
C GLU A 172 -10.78 -20.07 -22.31
N LEU A 173 -11.33 -20.01 -21.07
CA LEU A 173 -12.18 -21.06 -20.49
C LEU A 173 -13.59 -21.10 -21.12
N GLY A 174 -13.90 -20.25 -22.08
CA GLY A 174 -15.17 -20.23 -22.79
C GLY A 174 -16.26 -19.33 -22.19
N HIS A 175 -15.98 -18.62 -21.10
CA HIS A 175 -16.93 -17.67 -20.53
C HIS A 175 -17.15 -16.49 -21.48
N ARG A 176 -18.42 -16.10 -21.68
CA ARG A 176 -18.81 -14.95 -22.50
C ARG A 176 -19.67 -13.97 -21.72
N ARG A 177 -20.41 -14.43 -20.71
CA ARG A 177 -21.17 -13.62 -19.75
C ARG A 177 -20.32 -13.44 -18.50
N ILE A 178 -19.46 -12.40 -18.52
CA ILE A 178 -18.49 -12.09 -17.47
C ILE A 178 -18.92 -10.78 -16.83
N ALA A 179 -19.20 -10.79 -15.54
CA ALA A 179 -19.52 -9.58 -14.77
C ALA A 179 -18.28 -9.05 -14.05
N HIS A 180 -18.30 -7.76 -13.72
CA HIS A 180 -17.28 -7.08 -12.96
C HIS A 180 -17.86 -6.44 -11.70
N ILE A 181 -17.36 -6.81 -10.53
CA ILE A 181 -17.62 -6.14 -9.27
C ILE A 181 -16.45 -5.23 -8.99
N ALA A 182 -16.60 -3.99 -9.39
CA ALA A 182 -15.57 -2.97 -9.31
C ALA A 182 -15.44 -2.43 -7.88
N GLY A 183 -14.24 -2.01 -7.53
CA GLY A 183 -13.99 -1.18 -6.35
C GLY A 183 -14.45 0.25 -6.54
N ALA A 184 -14.24 1.09 -5.51
CA ALA A 184 -14.65 2.49 -5.53
C ALA A 184 -13.98 3.26 -6.69
N ARG A 185 -14.80 3.84 -7.56
CA ARG A 185 -14.39 4.54 -8.79
C ARG A 185 -13.52 5.78 -8.56
N ASN A 186 -13.60 6.38 -7.39
CA ASN A 186 -12.78 7.53 -7.00
C ASN A 186 -11.34 7.15 -6.58
N THR A 187 -10.99 5.86 -6.60
CA THR A 187 -9.62 5.39 -6.39
C THR A 187 -8.92 5.11 -7.71
N VAL A 188 -7.59 5.21 -7.74
CA VAL A 188 -6.80 4.85 -8.93
C VAL A 188 -7.04 3.40 -9.32
N ALA A 189 -6.98 2.49 -8.34
CA ALA A 189 -7.20 1.06 -8.57
C ALA A 189 -8.58 0.77 -9.18
N GLY A 190 -9.66 1.33 -8.60
CA GLY A 190 -11.01 1.13 -9.12
C GLY A 190 -11.20 1.73 -10.52
N ALA A 191 -10.75 2.98 -10.73
CA ALA A 191 -10.86 3.64 -12.02
C ALA A 191 -10.09 2.91 -13.13
N ASP A 192 -8.81 2.55 -12.87
CA ASP A 192 -7.96 1.87 -13.85
C ASP A 192 -8.49 0.46 -14.19
N ARG A 193 -9.02 -0.30 -13.20
CA ARG A 193 -9.59 -1.63 -13.41
C ARG A 193 -10.90 -1.57 -14.19
N ILE A 194 -11.80 -0.60 -13.87
CA ILE A 194 -13.03 -0.39 -14.66
C ILE A 194 -12.69 -0.08 -16.10
N ALA A 195 -11.83 0.90 -16.36
CA ALA A 195 -11.43 1.28 -17.71
C ALA A 195 -10.77 0.12 -18.48
N ALA A 196 -9.96 -0.70 -17.78
CA ALA A 196 -9.36 -1.88 -18.37
C ALA A 196 -10.41 -2.94 -18.72
N PHE A 197 -11.39 -3.20 -17.84
CA PHE A 197 -12.43 -4.16 -18.09
C PHE A 197 -13.31 -3.77 -19.31
N GLU A 198 -13.73 -2.51 -19.38
CA GLU A 198 -14.49 -1.97 -20.52
C GLU A 198 -13.70 -2.10 -21.84
N ARG A 199 -12.40 -1.78 -21.82
CA ARG A 199 -11.53 -1.93 -22.98
C ARG A 199 -11.37 -3.39 -23.40
N GLU A 200 -11.09 -4.28 -22.46
CA GLU A 200 -10.80 -5.69 -22.75
C GLU A 200 -12.06 -6.46 -23.23
N THR A 201 -13.24 -6.14 -22.71
CA THR A 201 -14.52 -6.67 -23.20
C THR A 201 -14.80 -6.19 -24.62
N SER A 202 -14.55 -4.93 -24.92
CA SER A 202 -14.69 -4.37 -26.28
C SER A 202 -13.74 -5.06 -27.28
N VAL A 203 -12.46 -5.22 -26.93
CA VAL A 203 -11.45 -5.88 -27.78
C VAL A 203 -11.87 -7.32 -28.11
N ARG A 204 -12.45 -8.05 -27.15
CA ARG A 204 -12.92 -9.44 -27.32
C ARG A 204 -14.33 -9.53 -27.88
N ARG A 205 -14.97 -8.40 -28.17
CA ARG A 205 -16.36 -8.32 -28.66
C ARG A 205 -17.34 -9.06 -27.74
N LEU A 206 -17.14 -8.97 -26.44
CA LEU A 206 -18.08 -9.46 -25.46
C LEU A 206 -19.23 -8.46 -25.30
N GLU A 207 -20.44 -8.97 -25.26
CA GLU A 207 -21.60 -8.17 -24.89
C GLU A 207 -21.49 -7.86 -23.38
N LEU A 208 -21.53 -6.57 -23.04
CA LEU A 208 -21.46 -6.10 -21.66
C LEU A 208 -22.79 -5.42 -21.29
N PRO A 209 -23.78 -6.18 -20.78
CA PRO A 209 -24.97 -5.56 -20.23
C PRO A 209 -24.61 -4.61 -19.09
N ALA A 210 -25.31 -3.47 -19.00
CA ALA A 210 -25.01 -2.48 -17.95
C ALA A 210 -25.12 -3.09 -16.53
N GLU A 211 -25.98 -4.09 -16.36
CA GLU A 211 -26.20 -4.81 -15.12
C GLU A 211 -25.01 -5.67 -14.69
N TYR A 212 -24.08 -5.98 -15.61
CA TYR A 212 -22.87 -6.77 -15.29
C TYR A 212 -21.74 -5.91 -14.73
N MET A 213 -21.85 -4.59 -14.82
CA MET A 213 -20.96 -3.65 -14.15
C MET A 213 -21.57 -3.25 -12.82
N ARG A 214 -20.98 -3.71 -11.73
CA ARG A 214 -21.42 -3.40 -10.37
C ARG A 214 -20.31 -2.65 -9.65
N GLU A 215 -20.65 -1.61 -8.92
CA GLU A 215 -19.71 -0.86 -8.12
C GLU A 215 -19.92 -1.19 -6.63
N ALA A 216 -18.84 -1.55 -5.97
CA ALA A 216 -18.76 -1.81 -4.55
C ALA A 216 -17.65 -0.91 -3.94
N ASP A 217 -17.29 -1.17 -2.70
CA ASP A 217 -16.40 -0.32 -1.90
C ASP A 217 -15.18 -1.08 -1.37
N PHE A 218 -14.74 -2.11 -2.09
CA PHE A 218 -13.72 -3.07 -1.67
C PHE A 218 -14.09 -3.90 -0.42
N SER A 219 -15.31 -3.75 0.13
CA SER A 219 -15.75 -4.51 1.30
C SER A 219 -16.32 -5.88 0.95
N SER A 220 -16.24 -6.82 1.89
CA SER A 220 -16.91 -8.12 1.78
C SER A 220 -18.42 -7.97 1.66
N ALA A 221 -19.02 -7.00 2.41
CA ALA A 221 -20.46 -6.74 2.35
C ALA A 221 -20.90 -6.25 0.96
N GLY A 222 -20.12 -5.36 0.34
CA GLY A 222 -20.33 -4.91 -1.03
C GLY A 222 -20.22 -6.07 -2.02
N GLY A 223 -19.14 -6.86 -1.93
CA GLY A 223 -18.91 -8.03 -2.78
C GLY A 223 -20.07 -9.04 -2.71
N TYR A 224 -20.54 -9.35 -1.51
CA TYR A 224 -21.69 -10.23 -1.31
C TYR A 224 -22.97 -9.67 -1.93
N ARG A 225 -23.31 -8.41 -1.61
CA ARG A 225 -24.53 -7.76 -2.09
C ARG A 225 -24.60 -7.71 -3.62
N GLU A 226 -23.52 -7.28 -4.25
CA GLU A 226 -23.49 -7.14 -5.72
C GLU A 226 -23.47 -8.50 -6.42
N THR A 227 -22.82 -9.51 -5.83
CA THR A 227 -22.90 -10.89 -6.34
C THR A 227 -24.33 -11.42 -6.26
N ALA A 228 -25.01 -11.28 -5.14
CA ALA A 228 -26.40 -11.73 -5.01
C ALA A 228 -27.31 -11.05 -6.03
N ALA A 229 -27.11 -9.76 -6.29
CA ALA A 229 -27.84 -9.02 -7.34
C ALA A 229 -27.57 -9.56 -8.75
N LEU A 230 -26.32 -9.89 -9.07
CA LEU A 230 -25.93 -10.49 -10.36
C LEU A 230 -26.54 -11.89 -10.55
N LEU A 231 -26.59 -12.69 -9.50
CA LEU A 231 -27.18 -14.04 -9.55
C LEU A 231 -28.70 -14.04 -9.73
N ALA A 232 -29.37 -12.97 -9.30
CA ALA A 232 -30.81 -12.79 -9.46
C ALA A 232 -31.25 -12.32 -10.88
N LEU A 233 -30.31 -11.99 -11.76
CA LEU A 233 -30.62 -11.59 -13.13
C LEU A 233 -31.19 -12.76 -13.93
N PRO A 234 -32.13 -12.51 -14.85
CA PRO A 234 -32.69 -13.55 -15.75
C PRO A 234 -31.59 -14.25 -16.56
N GLU A 235 -30.66 -13.49 -17.07
CA GLU A 235 -29.42 -13.99 -17.70
C GLU A 235 -28.24 -13.71 -16.76
N ARG A 236 -28.03 -14.61 -15.80
CA ARG A 236 -26.91 -14.44 -14.84
C ARG A 236 -25.56 -14.59 -15.53
N PRO A 237 -24.51 -13.92 -15.04
CA PRO A 237 -23.15 -14.15 -15.52
C PRO A 237 -22.69 -15.59 -15.19
N THR A 238 -21.79 -16.12 -16.01
CA THR A 238 -21.12 -17.40 -15.76
C THR A 238 -19.75 -17.24 -15.13
N ALA A 239 -19.27 -15.99 -15.04
CA ALA A 239 -18.03 -15.65 -14.37
C ALA A 239 -18.10 -14.23 -13.79
N ILE A 240 -17.37 -14.02 -12.71
CA ILE A 240 -17.27 -12.75 -12.00
C ILE A 240 -15.79 -12.41 -11.79
N ILE A 241 -15.37 -11.20 -12.16
CA ILE A 241 -14.12 -10.59 -11.73
C ILE A 241 -14.46 -9.61 -10.61
N ALA A 242 -13.82 -9.75 -9.47
CA ALA A 242 -13.97 -8.82 -8.35
C ALA A 242 -12.65 -8.09 -8.10
N ASP A 243 -12.70 -6.78 -7.89
CA ASP A 243 -11.54 -5.90 -7.74
C ASP A 243 -10.75 -6.10 -6.43
N SER A 244 -11.16 -7.02 -5.56
CA SER A 244 -10.35 -7.45 -4.42
C SER A 244 -10.67 -8.88 -4.03
N ASP A 245 -9.72 -9.54 -3.38
CA ASP A 245 -9.94 -10.87 -2.83
C ASP A 245 -11.04 -10.88 -1.75
N LEU A 246 -11.18 -9.80 -0.99
CA LEU A 246 -12.25 -9.69 0.00
C LEU A 246 -13.63 -9.73 -0.64
N MET A 247 -13.82 -8.99 -1.73
CA MET A 247 -15.08 -9.03 -2.49
C MET A 247 -15.26 -10.39 -3.17
N ALA A 248 -14.19 -10.98 -3.73
CA ALA A 248 -14.23 -12.29 -4.37
C ALA A 248 -14.58 -13.42 -3.38
N LEU A 249 -14.00 -13.40 -2.17
CA LEU A 249 -14.33 -14.37 -1.12
C LEU A 249 -15.79 -14.27 -0.69
N ALA A 250 -16.31 -13.03 -0.60
CA ALA A 250 -17.72 -12.80 -0.33
C ALA A 250 -18.61 -13.25 -1.52
N ALA A 251 -18.13 -13.10 -2.76
CA ALA A 251 -18.81 -13.63 -3.94
C ALA A 251 -18.90 -15.17 -3.90
N LEU A 252 -17.83 -15.87 -3.52
CA LEU A 252 -17.87 -17.33 -3.32
C LEU A 252 -18.96 -17.73 -2.29
N GLN A 253 -19.11 -16.95 -1.23
CA GLN A 253 -20.16 -17.19 -0.23
C GLN A 253 -21.56 -16.95 -0.80
N ALA A 254 -21.78 -15.84 -1.50
CA ALA A 254 -23.08 -15.50 -2.09
C ALA A 254 -23.52 -16.55 -3.14
N ILE A 255 -22.57 -17.10 -3.91
CA ILE A 255 -22.83 -18.18 -4.88
C ILE A 255 -23.29 -19.44 -4.15
N ARG A 256 -22.63 -19.84 -3.06
CA ARG A 256 -23.07 -20.99 -2.23
C ARG A 256 -24.44 -20.79 -1.62
N ASP A 257 -24.70 -19.61 -1.07
CA ASP A 257 -25.99 -19.30 -0.43
C ASP A 257 -27.15 -19.31 -1.45
N ALA A 258 -26.85 -19.06 -2.74
CA ALA A 258 -27.79 -19.21 -3.84
C ALA A 258 -27.96 -20.69 -4.30
N GLY A 259 -27.32 -21.64 -3.64
CA GLY A 259 -27.36 -23.07 -3.99
C GLY A 259 -26.53 -23.44 -5.23
N LEU A 260 -25.59 -22.59 -5.62
CA LEU A 260 -24.71 -22.78 -6.78
C LEU A 260 -23.31 -23.19 -6.35
N GLN A 261 -22.55 -23.79 -7.28
CA GLN A 261 -21.15 -24.21 -7.04
C GLN A 261 -20.19 -23.12 -7.54
N PRO A 262 -19.41 -22.45 -6.64
CA PRO A 262 -18.34 -21.59 -7.06
C PRO A 262 -17.28 -22.35 -7.87
N GLY A 263 -16.86 -21.82 -9.01
CA GLY A 263 -15.95 -22.47 -9.96
C GLY A 263 -16.64 -23.39 -10.96
N GLY A 264 -17.74 -24.05 -10.57
CA GLY A 264 -18.53 -24.90 -11.43
C GLY A 264 -19.63 -24.14 -12.16
N ASP A 265 -20.62 -23.61 -11.43
CA ASP A 265 -21.73 -22.85 -12.02
C ASP A 265 -21.36 -21.39 -12.32
N VAL A 266 -20.52 -20.79 -11.47
CA VAL A 266 -20.04 -19.41 -11.64
C VAL A 266 -18.55 -19.36 -11.24
N ALA A 267 -17.70 -19.08 -12.22
CA ALA A 267 -16.27 -18.85 -12.00
C ALA A 267 -16.04 -17.50 -11.28
N VAL A 268 -15.03 -17.45 -10.40
CA VAL A 268 -14.68 -16.20 -9.68
C VAL A 268 -13.18 -15.96 -9.77
N VAL A 269 -12.80 -14.74 -10.11
CA VAL A 269 -11.43 -14.23 -10.09
C VAL A 269 -11.36 -13.01 -9.17
N GLY A 270 -10.43 -13.03 -8.22
CA GLY A 270 -10.14 -11.93 -7.31
C GLY A 270 -8.96 -11.07 -7.76
N PHE A 271 -8.52 -10.21 -6.86
CA PHE A 271 -7.35 -9.34 -7.02
C PHE A 271 -6.69 -9.17 -5.65
N ASP A 272 -5.37 -9.35 -5.51
CA ASP A 272 -4.46 -9.11 -4.38
C ASP A 272 -3.57 -10.32 -4.03
N ASP A 273 -4.05 -11.55 -4.19
CA ASP A 273 -3.47 -12.81 -3.69
C ASP A 273 -3.20 -12.76 -2.18
N LEU A 274 -4.26 -12.48 -1.42
CA LEU A 274 -4.23 -12.58 0.04
C LEU A 274 -4.04 -14.06 0.46
N GLU A 275 -3.47 -14.28 1.65
CA GLU A 275 -3.33 -15.64 2.19
C GLU A 275 -4.69 -16.38 2.27
N ALA A 276 -5.75 -15.63 2.56
CA ALA A 276 -7.12 -16.15 2.60
C ALA A 276 -7.60 -16.70 1.24
N ALA A 277 -7.07 -16.19 0.12
CA ALA A 277 -7.42 -16.66 -1.22
C ALA A 277 -7.03 -18.12 -1.45
N ALA A 278 -5.85 -18.53 -0.96
CA ALA A 278 -5.37 -19.90 -1.05
C ALA A 278 -6.10 -20.87 -0.10
N LEU A 279 -6.62 -20.36 1.02
CA LEU A 279 -7.32 -21.12 2.05
C LEU A 279 -8.84 -21.17 1.84
N ALA A 280 -9.36 -20.44 0.87
CA ALA A 280 -10.79 -20.45 0.53
C ALA A 280 -11.25 -21.81 -0.01
N TYR A 281 -12.55 -22.03 0.01
CA TYR A 281 -13.15 -23.22 -0.60
C TYR A 281 -14.25 -22.81 -1.58
N PRO A 282 -14.04 -23.07 -2.90
CA PRO A 282 -12.78 -23.51 -3.50
C PRO A 282 -11.68 -22.45 -3.36
N PRO A 283 -10.38 -22.84 -3.46
CA PRO A 283 -9.27 -21.88 -3.49
C PRO A 283 -9.43 -20.87 -4.60
N LEU A 284 -9.22 -19.56 -4.29
CA LEU A 284 -9.55 -18.44 -5.15
C LEU A 284 -8.47 -18.18 -6.19
N THR A 285 -8.83 -18.19 -7.48
CA THR A 285 -8.05 -17.61 -8.57
C THR A 285 -7.99 -16.10 -8.40
N THR A 286 -6.81 -15.50 -8.52
CA THR A 286 -6.64 -14.09 -8.22
C THR A 286 -5.44 -13.48 -8.94
N ILE A 287 -5.38 -12.17 -9.00
CA ILE A 287 -4.22 -11.40 -9.50
C ILE A 287 -3.32 -11.07 -8.32
N ARG A 288 -2.07 -11.56 -8.35
CA ARG A 288 -1.06 -11.25 -7.33
C ARG A 288 -0.46 -9.89 -7.56
N GLN A 289 -0.45 -9.08 -6.51
CA GLN A 289 0.31 -7.85 -6.39
C GLN A 289 1.51 -8.06 -5.44
N ASP A 290 2.68 -7.54 -5.80
CA ASP A 290 3.87 -7.61 -4.92
C ASP A 290 3.81 -6.51 -3.84
N ARG A 291 3.02 -6.76 -2.80
CA ARG A 291 2.78 -5.86 -1.66
C ARG A 291 4.06 -5.50 -0.90
N GLU A 292 4.99 -6.45 -0.80
CA GLU A 292 6.31 -6.22 -0.16
C GLU A 292 7.12 -5.20 -0.96
N LYS A 293 7.16 -5.37 -2.28
CA LYS A 293 7.90 -4.48 -3.16
C LYS A 293 7.24 -3.11 -3.27
N LEU A 294 5.88 -3.03 -3.29
CA LEU A 294 5.15 -1.77 -3.22
C LEU A 294 5.58 -0.94 -2.01
N GLY A 295 5.54 -1.52 -0.81
CA GLY A 295 5.93 -0.83 0.42
C GLY A 295 7.41 -0.47 0.45
N THR A 296 8.28 -1.38 0.02
CA THR A 296 9.73 -1.14 -0.02
C THR A 296 10.07 0.04 -0.93
N LEU A 297 9.52 0.06 -2.16
CA LEU A 297 9.74 1.13 -3.12
C LEU A 297 9.14 2.47 -2.66
N ALA A 298 7.95 2.45 -2.05
CA ALA A 298 7.36 3.67 -1.50
C ALA A 298 8.28 4.32 -0.46
N ALA A 299 8.83 3.53 0.46
CA ALA A 299 9.80 4.02 1.44
C ALA A 299 11.11 4.51 0.78
N GLU A 300 11.61 3.82 -0.24
CA GLU A 300 12.82 4.22 -0.98
C GLU A 300 12.62 5.56 -1.69
N ARG A 301 11.48 5.76 -2.36
CA ARG A 301 11.14 7.02 -3.00
C ARG A 301 10.99 8.16 -1.99
N ALA A 302 10.37 7.91 -0.83
CA ALA A 302 10.28 8.90 0.24
C ALA A 302 11.68 9.31 0.74
N LEU A 303 12.57 8.36 0.98
CA LEU A 303 13.95 8.63 1.39
C LEU A 303 14.76 9.35 0.30
N GLU A 304 14.54 9.04 -0.97
CA GLU A 304 15.16 9.72 -2.11
C GLU A 304 14.73 11.20 -2.17
N LEU A 305 13.43 11.47 -2.06
CA LEU A 305 12.87 12.84 -2.05
C LEU A 305 13.34 13.66 -0.84
N ILE A 306 13.56 13.02 0.32
CA ILE A 306 14.15 13.67 1.49
C ILE A 306 15.62 14.09 1.22
N LYS A 307 16.39 13.22 0.54
CA LYS A 307 17.81 13.48 0.24
C LYS A 307 17.99 14.51 -0.86
N HIS A 308 17.12 14.49 -1.86
CA HIS A 308 17.20 15.29 -3.09
C HIS A 308 15.93 16.14 -3.27
N PRO A 309 15.76 17.21 -2.48
CA PRO A 309 14.51 17.97 -2.42
C PRO A 309 14.14 18.70 -3.72
N ASP A 310 15.05 18.86 -4.65
CA ASP A 310 14.83 19.57 -5.93
C ASP A 310 14.54 18.63 -7.10
N THR A 311 14.49 17.30 -6.84
CA THR A 311 14.23 16.28 -7.87
C THR A 311 12.85 15.67 -7.70
N ASN A 312 12.25 15.22 -8.81
CA ASN A 312 11.12 14.30 -8.78
C ASN A 312 11.68 12.88 -8.83
N ALA A 313 11.17 12.00 -7.98
CA ALA A 313 11.43 10.58 -8.10
C ALA A 313 10.56 10.00 -9.25
N PRO A 314 11.06 9.02 -10.03
CA PRO A 314 10.30 8.44 -11.12
C PRO A 314 9.09 7.65 -10.61
N ASP A 315 7.99 7.71 -11.36
CA ASP A 315 6.86 6.83 -11.18
C ASP A 315 7.28 5.37 -11.42
N THR A 316 6.74 4.46 -10.63
CA THR A 316 7.06 3.04 -10.73
C THR A 316 5.77 2.23 -10.74
N ILE A 317 5.58 1.46 -11.81
CA ILE A 317 4.46 0.51 -11.94
C ILE A 317 5.04 -0.90 -11.84
N LEU A 318 4.53 -1.69 -10.90
CA LEU A 318 4.95 -3.07 -10.69
C LEU A 318 4.10 -4.04 -11.52
N PRO A 319 4.73 -5.05 -12.12
CA PRO A 319 3.99 -6.11 -12.80
C PRO A 319 3.13 -6.90 -11.81
N VAL A 320 2.11 -7.54 -12.34
CA VAL A 320 1.19 -8.42 -11.63
C VAL A 320 1.17 -9.80 -12.28
N GLU A 321 0.65 -10.80 -11.57
CA GLU A 321 0.63 -12.19 -12.02
C GLU A 321 -0.75 -12.83 -11.76
N LEU A 322 -1.28 -13.60 -12.71
CA LEU A 322 -2.48 -14.41 -12.50
C LEU A 322 -2.12 -15.70 -11.79
N ILE A 323 -2.75 -15.94 -10.65
CA ILE A 323 -2.63 -17.17 -9.86
C ILE A 323 -3.91 -18.00 -10.04
N VAL A 324 -3.83 -19.00 -10.88
CA VAL A 324 -4.98 -19.88 -11.19
C VAL A 324 -5.19 -20.88 -10.07
N ARG A 325 -6.45 -20.99 -9.61
CA ARG A 325 -6.93 -21.94 -8.60
C ARG A 325 -8.33 -22.47 -8.95
N ALA A 326 -8.93 -23.25 -8.06
CA ALA A 326 -10.17 -23.97 -8.34
C ALA A 326 -11.43 -23.09 -8.47
N SER A 327 -11.42 -21.81 -8.05
CA SER A 327 -12.59 -20.94 -8.22
C SER A 327 -12.89 -20.53 -9.66
N SER A 328 -11.97 -20.79 -10.59
CA SER A 328 -12.18 -20.58 -12.03
C SER A 328 -11.93 -21.84 -12.85
N GLN A 329 -11.29 -22.86 -12.27
CA GLN A 329 -11.04 -24.16 -12.89
C GLN A 329 -11.35 -25.28 -11.88
N PRO A 330 -12.57 -25.81 -11.85
CA PRO A 330 -12.99 -26.77 -10.83
C PRO A 330 -12.20 -28.10 -10.85
N ASP A 331 -11.57 -28.45 -11.97
CA ASP A 331 -10.76 -29.66 -12.09
C ASP A 331 -9.39 -29.59 -11.37
N LEU A 332 -9.06 -28.42 -10.77
CA LEU A 332 -7.85 -28.23 -9.96
C LEU A 332 -8.09 -28.45 -8.44
N SER A 333 -9.27 -28.97 -8.06
CA SER A 333 -9.64 -29.22 -6.65
C SER A 333 -9.06 -30.51 -6.09
#